data_e9ea4f5a9e133d24b805361596f860c6
#
_entry.id   e9ea4f5a9e133d24b805361596f860c6
#
_cell.length_a   1.000
_cell.length_b   1.000
_cell.length_c   1.000
_cell.angle_alpha   90.00
_cell.angle_beta   90.00
_cell.angle_gamma   90.00
#
_symmetry.space_group_name_H-M   'P 1'
#
loop_
_entity.id
_entity.type
_entity.pdbx_description
1 polymer ?
#
loop_
_entity_poly.entity_id
_entity_poly.type
_entity_poly.pdbx_seq_one_letter_code
_entity_poly.pdbx_strand_id
1 'polypeptide(L)'
;VIPADNQADSEVASVLDGMVRHIEYISDADVAYDTACEAQVTYGEGYFRLLTEYCDPESFDQDIKIGRIRNSFSVFMDPAMQDPCGSDAEWCFVTSELIKDEFERLYPDAVPLSSIQQQAVGDKSLSAWLNKETVRIADYYYIKHEPQTLNMYPGGVSLMANHPDAAHMTALGIKPIKTRSVDVRTVMHCKTNGYEKLAETVWPGKWIPVIRVIGNEFEVEGRLYVSGLVRNAKDA
;
A
#
# COMPACT_ATOMS: atom_id res chain seq x y z
N VAL A 1 17.68 6.49 -12.23
CA VAL A 1 16.62 7.38 -12.77
C VAL A 1 17.11 7.99 -14.08
N ILE A 2 16.28 7.98 -15.12
CA ILE A 2 16.63 8.51 -16.46
C ILE A 2 15.64 9.64 -16.77
N PRO A 3 16.11 10.81 -17.27
CA PRO A 3 15.22 11.89 -17.73
C PRO A 3 14.30 11.38 -18.85
N ALA A 4 13.01 11.70 -18.77
CA ALA A 4 12.02 11.18 -19.72
C ALA A 4 12.00 11.94 -21.06
N ASP A 5 12.48 13.19 -21.10
CA ASP A 5 12.55 14.03 -22.28
C ASP A 5 13.77 14.97 -22.26
N ASN A 6 13.96 15.70 -23.34
CA ASN A 6 15.08 16.65 -23.48
C ASN A 6 14.96 17.90 -22.58
N GLN A 7 13.82 18.11 -21.94
CA GLN A 7 13.57 19.22 -21.01
C GLN A 7 13.73 18.79 -19.54
N ALA A 8 13.79 17.47 -19.28
CA ALA A 8 14.04 16.97 -17.94
C ALA A 8 15.50 17.23 -17.55
N ASP A 9 15.67 17.85 -16.40
CA ASP A 9 17.01 18.20 -15.89
C ASP A 9 17.73 16.92 -15.45
N SER A 10 18.88 16.65 -16.07
CA SER A 10 19.72 15.50 -15.72
C SER A 10 20.27 15.58 -14.29
N GLU A 11 20.42 16.79 -13.75
CA GLU A 11 20.84 17.03 -12.36
C GLU A 11 19.75 16.58 -11.39
N VAL A 12 18.50 16.92 -11.65
CA VAL A 12 17.34 16.44 -10.87
C VAL A 12 17.24 14.92 -10.92
N ALA A 13 17.43 14.31 -12.09
CA ALA A 13 17.43 12.86 -12.23
C ALA A 13 18.54 12.19 -11.40
N SER A 14 19.73 12.79 -11.36
CA SER A 14 20.86 12.31 -10.53
C SER A 14 20.56 12.42 -9.03
N VAL A 15 19.94 13.52 -8.59
CA VAL A 15 19.53 13.71 -7.19
C VAL A 15 18.50 12.64 -6.79
N LEU A 16 17.48 12.43 -7.63
CA LEU A 16 16.46 11.39 -7.37
C LEU A 16 17.07 9.98 -7.33
N ASP A 17 18.05 9.69 -8.20
CA ASP A 17 18.77 8.40 -8.16
C ASP A 17 19.53 8.23 -6.84
N GLY A 18 20.19 9.30 -6.38
CA GLY A 18 20.86 9.32 -5.07
C GLY A 18 19.89 9.10 -3.90
N MET A 19 18.70 9.70 -3.95
CA MET A 19 17.65 9.50 -2.94
C MET A 19 17.15 8.05 -2.91
N VAL A 20 16.89 7.44 -4.07
CA VAL A 20 16.44 6.04 -4.15
C VAL A 20 17.50 5.11 -3.55
N ARG A 21 18.78 5.28 -3.94
CA ARG A 21 19.89 4.49 -3.38
C ARG A 21 20.05 4.67 -1.87
N HIS A 22 19.81 5.88 -1.38
CA HIS A 22 19.85 6.14 0.06
C HIS A 22 18.73 5.38 0.79
N ILE A 23 17.49 5.41 0.27
CA ILE A 23 16.36 4.66 0.81
C ILE A 23 16.64 3.17 0.82
N GLU A 24 17.19 2.63 -0.27
CA GLU A 24 17.57 1.21 -0.37
C GLU A 24 18.63 0.85 0.68
N TYR A 25 19.65 1.69 0.83
CA TYR A 25 20.73 1.48 1.79
C TYR A 25 20.26 1.49 3.24
N ILE A 26 19.47 2.52 3.66
CA ILE A 26 18.99 2.63 5.06
C ILE A 26 17.91 1.60 5.41
N SER A 27 17.36 0.94 4.40
CA SER A 27 16.31 -0.06 4.55
C SER A 27 16.82 -1.49 4.54
N ASP A 28 18.13 -1.72 4.25
CA ASP A 28 18.65 -3.05 3.90
C ASP A 28 17.78 -3.71 2.83
N ALA A 29 17.45 -2.97 1.77
CA ALA A 29 16.44 -3.35 0.78
C ALA A 29 16.76 -4.67 0.07
N ASP A 30 18.04 -5.02 -0.06
CA ASP A 30 18.50 -6.30 -0.63
C ASP A 30 17.84 -7.49 0.08
N VAL A 31 17.70 -7.44 1.42
CA VAL A 31 17.06 -8.51 2.20
C VAL A 31 15.56 -8.61 1.88
N ALA A 32 14.91 -7.49 1.62
CA ALA A 32 13.49 -7.48 1.24
C ALA A 32 13.30 -8.02 -0.17
N TYR A 33 14.17 -7.62 -1.11
CA TYR A 33 14.14 -8.06 -2.49
C TYR A 33 14.47 -9.57 -2.61
N ASP A 34 15.52 -10.03 -1.96
CA ASP A 34 15.91 -11.45 -1.94
C ASP A 34 14.78 -12.32 -1.40
N THR A 35 14.13 -11.91 -0.30
CA THR A 35 12.99 -12.63 0.25
C THR A 35 11.82 -12.70 -0.73
N ALA A 36 11.50 -11.60 -1.40
CA ALA A 36 10.42 -11.56 -2.37
C ALA A 36 10.74 -12.43 -3.60
N CYS A 37 12.00 -12.38 -4.10
CA CYS A 37 12.47 -13.23 -5.19
C CYS A 37 12.48 -14.71 -4.81
N GLU A 38 12.94 -15.07 -3.62
CA GLU A 38 12.94 -16.45 -3.13
C GLU A 38 11.50 -17.02 -3.02
N ALA A 39 10.57 -16.21 -2.51
CA ALA A 39 9.16 -16.56 -2.47
C ALA A 39 8.55 -16.70 -3.87
N GLN A 40 8.89 -15.79 -4.79
CA GLN A 40 8.49 -15.85 -6.20
C GLN A 40 8.99 -17.14 -6.89
N VAL A 41 10.25 -17.52 -6.67
CA VAL A 41 10.81 -18.78 -7.24
C VAL A 41 10.12 -20.01 -6.65
N THR A 42 9.81 -19.98 -5.36
CA THR A 42 9.25 -21.13 -4.63
C THR A 42 7.75 -21.29 -4.82
N TYR A 43 7.00 -20.21 -4.56
CA TYR A 43 5.53 -20.24 -4.50
C TYR A 43 4.87 -19.62 -5.74
N GLY A 44 5.61 -18.85 -6.52
CA GLY A 44 5.14 -18.13 -7.68
C GLY A 44 4.94 -16.62 -7.43
N GLU A 45 4.82 -16.21 -6.20
CA GLU A 45 4.67 -14.79 -5.84
C GLU A 45 5.34 -14.45 -4.53
N GLY A 46 5.98 -13.29 -4.52
CA GLY A 46 6.59 -12.70 -3.35
C GLY A 46 6.16 -11.24 -3.21
N TYR A 47 6.43 -10.65 -2.07
CA TYR A 47 6.00 -9.29 -1.77
C TYR A 47 7.04 -8.55 -0.95
N PHE A 48 7.14 -7.24 -1.18
CA PHE A 48 7.76 -6.29 -0.28
C PHE A 48 6.87 -5.05 -0.18
N ARG A 49 7.11 -4.19 0.79
CA ARG A 49 6.26 -3.02 1.02
C ARG A 49 7.08 -1.76 1.27
N LEU A 50 6.46 -0.61 1.00
CA LEU A 50 6.97 0.68 1.42
C LEU A 50 6.31 1.07 2.75
N LEU A 51 7.09 1.63 3.65
CA LEU A 51 6.67 2.12 4.95
C LEU A 51 7.19 3.55 5.12
N THR A 52 6.55 4.30 6.02
CA THR A 52 7.09 5.56 6.53
C THR A 52 7.36 5.39 8.01
N GLU A 53 8.55 5.77 8.45
CA GLU A 53 8.96 5.73 9.86
C GLU A 53 9.54 7.09 10.26
N TYR A 54 9.35 7.46 11.52
CA TYR A 54 9.98 8.68 12.02
C TYR A 54 11.50 8.51 12.06
N CYS A 55 12.23 9.53 11.56
CA CYS A 55 13.69 9.51 11.55
C CYS A 55 14.29 9.42 12.95
N ASP A 56 13.64 10.09 13.91
CA ASP A 56 14.04 10.16 15.32
C ASP A 56 12.78 10.27 16.20
N PRO A 57 12.78 9.71 17.43
CA PRO A 57 11.66 9.85 18.37
C PRO A 57 11.30 11.30 18.71
N GLU A 58 12.22 12.24 18.56
CA GLU A 58 12.02 13.66 18.83
C GLU A 58 11.70 14.49 17.56
N SER A 59 11.67 13.87 16.38
CA SER A 59 11.37 14.53 15.10
C SER A 59 9.99 14.15 14.56
N PHE A 60 9.39 15.09 13.83
CA PHE A 60 8.20 14.80 13.00
C PHE A 60 8.56 14.43 11.56
N ASP A 61 9.85 14.48 11.21
CA ASP A 61 10.32 14.07 9.88
C ASP A 61 10.23 12.55 9.74
N GLN A 62 9.80 12.11 8.56
CA GLN A 62 9.63 10.70 8.24
C GLN A 62 10.53 10.29 7.08
N ASP A 63 11.16 9.14 7.23
CA ASP A 63 11.88 8.45 6.18
C ASP A 63 11.00 7.39 5.49
N ILE A 64 11.26 7.18 4.21
CA ILE A 64 10.70 6.06 3.46
C ILE A 64 11.57 4.84 3.71
N LYS A 65 10.95 3.72 4.05
CA LYS A 65 11.60 2.43 4.26
C LYS A 65 11.04 1.36 3.35
N ILE A 66 11.91 0.47 2.88
CA ILE A 66 11.52 -0.73 2.15
C ILE A 66 11.43 -1.88 3.16
N GLY A 67 10.20 -2.32 3.42
CA GLY A 67 9.91 -3.34 4.41
C GLY A 67 9.82 -4.74 3.84
N ARG A 68 10.49 -5.69 4.48
CA ARG A 68 10.43 -7.11 4.14
C ARG A 68 9.09 -7.71 4.54
N ILE A 69 8.49 -8.52 3.67
CA ILE A 69 7.37 -9.41 3.98
C ILE A 69 7.89 -10.85 3.95
N ARG A 70 8.01 -11.47 5.14
CA ARG A 70 8.59 -12.82 5.27
C ARG A 70 7.67 -13.91 4.77
N ASN A 71 6.36 -13.74 4.94
CA ASN A 71 5.36 -14.73 4.58
C ASN A 71 4.45 -14.18 3.49
N SER A 72 4.64 -14.63 2.26
CA SER A 72 3.80 -14.22 1.13
C SER A 72 2.32 -14.58 1.32
N PHE A 73 2.02 -15.64 2.09
CA PHE A 73 0.64 -16.04 2.41
C PHE A 73 -0.06 -15.12 3.44
N SER A 74 0.65 -14.13 3.99
CA SER A 74 0.06 -13.10 4.84
C SER A 74 -0.48 -11.91 4.04
N VAL A 75 -0.25 -11.88 2.73
CA VAL A 75 -0.69 -10.82 1.83
C VAL A 75 -1.89 -11.30 1.02
N PHE A 76 -2.92 -10.48 0.98
CA PHE A 76 -4.11 -10.71 0.18
C PHE A 76 -4.34 -9.47 -0.67
N MET A 77 -4.19 -9.62 -1.98
CA MET A 77 -4.41 -8.54 -2.94
C MET A 77 -5.72 -8.72 -3.69
N ASP A 78 -6.16 -7.66 -4.32
CA ASP A 78 -7.35 -7.64 -5.16
C ASP A 78 -7.21 -8.65 -6.31
N PRO A 79 -8.09 -9.67 -6.38
CA PRO A 79 -8.04 -10.66 -7.46
C PRO A 79 -8.45 -10.11 -8.83
N ALA A 80 -9.03 -8.90 -8.87
CA ALA A 80 -9.42 -8.25 -10.12
C ALA A 80 -8.27 -7.48 -10.79
N MET A 81 -7.12 -7.35 -10.11
CA MET A 81 -5.94 -6.67 -10.67
C MET A 81 -5.42 -7.41 -11.90
N GLN A 82 -4.94 -6.65 -12.88
CA GLN A 82 -4.35 -7.16 -14.11
C GLN A 82 -2.86 -6.82 -14.22
N ASP A 83 -2.41 -5.78 -13.51
CA ASP A 83 -1.01 -5.41 -13.50
C ASP A 83 -0.20 -6.43 -12.66
N PRO A 84 0.86 -7.00 -13.22
CA PRO A 84 1.74 -7.93 -12.51
C PRO A 84 2.29 -7.38 -11.19
N CYS A 85 2.59 -6.09 -11.13
CA CYS A 85 3.10 -5.44 -9.92
C CYS A 85 2.00 -5.01 -8.94
N GLY A 86 0.71 -5.12 -9.33
CA GLY A 86 -0.44 -4.73 -8.50
C GLY A 86 -0.70 -3.22 -8.44
N SER A 87 -0.26 -2.44 -9.44
CA SER A 87 -0.48 -0.98 -9.46
C SER A 87 -1.95 -0.60 -9.66
N ASP A 88 -2.75 -1.48 -10.23
CA ASP A 88 -4.19 -1.34 -10.46
C ASP A 88 -5.06 -1.94 -9.36
N ALA A 89 -4.46 -2.54 -8.32
CA ALA A 89 -5.19 -3.10 -7.20
C ALA A 89 -6.01 -2.03 -6.46
N GLU A 90 -7.25 -2.34 -6.14
CA GLU A 90 -8.16 -1.47 -5.39
C GLU A 90 -8.04 -1.68 -3.87
N TRP A 91 -7.52 -2.83 -3.45
CA TRP A 91 -7.30 -3.12 -2.04
C TRP A 91 -6.19 -4.15 -1.82
N CYS A 92 -5.63 -4.12 -0.62
CA CYS A 92 -4.64 -5.09 -0.16
C CYS A 92 -4.71 -5.25 1.36
N PHE A 93 -4.58 -6.48 1.85
CA PHE A 93 -4.38 -6.79 3.25
C PHE A 93 -2.99 -7.38 3.47
N VAL A 94 -2.31 -6.92 4.51
CA VAL A 94 -1.09 -7.56 5.02
C VAL A 94 -1.34 -7.93 6.47
N THR A 95 -1.46 -9.24 6.74
CA THR A 95 -1.76 -9.73 8.08
C THR A 95 -0.48 -10.01 8.87
N SER A 96 -0.50 -9.68 10.15
CA SER A 96 0.57 -9.98 11.10
C SER A 96 -0.01 -10.46 12.43
N GLU A 97 0.80 -11.10 13.25
CA GLU A 97 0.39 -11.55 14.55
C GLU A 97 1.18 -10.80 15.63
N LEU A 98 0.48 -10.20 16.58
CA LEU A 98 1.05 -9.60 17.77
C LEU A 98 0.80 -10.50 19.00
N ILE A 99 1.74 -10.51 19.94
CA ILE A 99 1.54 -11.09 21.25
C ILE A 99 0.47 -10.27 21.96
N LYS A 100 -0.42 -10.93 22.70
CA LYS A 100 -1.57 -10.30 23.33
C LYS A 100 -1.18 -9.13 24.25
N ASP A 101 -0.16 -9.27 25.06
CA ASP A 101 0.32 -8.21 25.95
C ASP A 101 0.83 -6.98 25.19
N GLU A 102 1.46 -7.20 24.04
CA GLU A 102 1.90 -6.13 23.16
C GLU A 102 0.72 -5.43 22.48
N PHE A 103 -0.29 -6.19 22.07
CA PHE A 103 -1.52 -5.64 21.51
C PHE A 103 -2.23 -4.73 22.51
N GLU A 104 -2.42 -5.19 23.75
CA GLU A 104 -3.07 -4.41 24.82
C GLU A 104 -2.28 -3.14 25.17
N ARG A 105 -0.95 -3.19 25.08
CA ARG A 105 -0.10 -2.00 25.28
C ARG A 105 -0.23 -0.99 24.17
N LEU A 106 -0.30 -1.44 22.90
CA LEU A 106 -0.37 -0.56 21.72
C LEU A 106 -1.77 0.00 21.51
N TYR A 107 -2.81 -0.75 21.89
CA TYR A 107 -4.22 -0.40 21.67
C TYR A 107 -5.04 -0.56 22.95
N PRO A 108 -4.79 0.28 23.98
CA PRO A 108 -5.46 0.14 25.29
C PRO A 108 -6.98 0.37 25.21
N ASP A 109 -7.44 1.14 24.23
CA ASP A 109 -8.86 1.45 24.02
C ASP A 109 -9.59 0.41 23.16
N ALA A 110 -8.87 -0.58 22.62
CA ALA A 110 -9.47 -1.62 21.80
C ALA A 110 -10.37 -2.55 22.62
N VAL A 111 -11.40 -3.09 21.98
CA VAL A 111 -12.33 -4.01 22.64
C VAL A 111 -11.58 -5.21 23.22
N PRO A 112 -11.78 -5.54 24.51
CA PRO A 112 -11.11 -6.68 25.14
C PRO A 112 -11.35 -7.99 24.38
N LEU A 113 -10.26 -8.70 24.07
CA LEU A 113 -10.30 -9.96 23.30
C LEU A 113 -11.25 -11.00 23.88
N SER A 114 -11.42 -11.01 25.22
CA SER A 114 -12.37 -11.89 25.91
C SER A 114 -13.83 -11.66 25.50
N SER A 115 -14.23 -10.42 25.25
CA SER A 115 -15.58 -10.11 24.77
C SER A 115 -15.79 -10.47 23.31
N ILE A 116 -14.74 -10.33 22.48
CA ILE A 116 -14.77 -10.79 21.09
C ILE A 116 -14.90 -12.31 21.04
N GLN A 117 -14.16 -13.03 21.88
CA GLN A 117 -14.25 -14.49 21.96
C GLN A 117 -15.66 -14.99 22.33
N GLN A 118 -16.35 -14.29 23.21
CA GLN A 118 -17.73 -14.64 23.59
C GLN A 118 -18.73 -14.40 22.45
N GLN A 119 -18.52 -13.36 21.63
CA GLN A 119 -19.38 -13.06 20.47
C GLN A 119 -19.09 -13.98 19.29
N ALA A 120 -17.87 -14.48 19.18
CA ALA A 120 -17.44 -15.36 18.08
C ALA A 120 -17.96 -16.81 18.20
N VAL A 121 -18.71 -17.15 19.26
CA VAL A 121 -19.34 -18.46 19.41
C VAL A 121 -20.39 -18.62 18.31
N GLY A 122 -20.03 -19.32 17.24
CA GLY A 122 -20.89 -19.57 16.07
C GLY A 122 -20.38 -18.95 14.76
N ASP A 123 -19.52 -17.94 14.80
CA ASP A 123 -18.92 -17.35 13.60
C ASP A 123 -17.46 -17.80 13.41
N LYS A 124 -17.29 -18.75 12.48
CA LYS A 124 -15.95 -19.28 12.14
C LYS A 124 -14.99 -18.25 11.54
N SER A 125 -15.50 -17.15 11.01
CA SER A 125 -14.67 -16.10 10.42
C SER A 125 -13.85 -15.35 11.47
N LEU A 126 -14.45 -15.07 12.62
CA LEU A 126 -13.78 -14.41 13.74
C LEU A 126 -12.75 -15.31 14.45
N SER A 127 -12.95 -16.62 14.46
CA SER A 127 -12.01 -17.55 15.09
C SER A 127 -10.63 -17.57 14.43
N ALA A 128 -10.55 -17.20 13.13
CA ALA A 128 -9.28 -17.09 12.40
C ALA A 128 -8.42 -15.89 12.86
N TRP A 129 -9.03 -14.90 13.53
CA TRP A 129 -8.36 -13.69 14.03
C TRP A 129 -7.95 -13.80 15.50
N LEU A 130 -8.38 -14.84 16.19
CA LEU A 130 -8.17 -15.03 17.63
C LEU A 130 -7.38 -16.31 17.88
N ASN A 131 -6.21 -16.17 18.47
CA ASN A 131 -5.44 -17.26 19.05
C ASN A 131 -5.35 -17.04 20.57
N LYS A 132 -4.99 -18.08 21.33
CA LYS A 132 -4.90 -17.97 22.80
C LYS A 132 -3.78 -17.02 23.26
N GLU A 133 -2.72 -16.91 22.46
CA GLU A 133 -1.49 -16.17 22.81
C GLU A 133 -1.23 -14.98 21.91
N THR A 134 -1.83 -14.95 20.70
CA THR A 134 -1.60 -13.92 19.70
C THR A 134 -2.91 -13.33 19.19
N VAL A 135 -2.84 -12.06 18.79
CA VAL A 135 -3.91 -11.35 18.09
C VAL A 135 -3.45 -11.08 16.67
N ARG A 136 -4.25 -11.50 15.71
CA ARG A 136 -4.01 -11.15 14.32
C ARG A 136 -4.47 -9.73 14.09
N ILE A 137 -3.59 -8.93 13.52
CA ILE A 137 -3.89 -7.59 13.01
C ILE A 137 -3.65 -7.57 11.50
N ALA A 138 -4.31 -6.66 10.82
CA ALA A 138 -4.09 -6.43 9.40
C ALA A 138 -3.88 -4.96 9.11
N ASP A 139 -2.87 -4.69 8.30
CA ASP A 139 -2.75 -3.45 7.55
C ASP A 139 -3.61 -3.57 6.32
N TYR A 140 -4.72 -2.86 6.28
CA TYR A 140 -5.66 -2.82 5.17
C TYR A 140 -5.48 -1.54 4.38
N TYR A 141 -5.07 -1.67 3.13
CA TYR A 141 -5.00 -0.58 2.16
C TYR A 141 -6.17 -0.68 1.22
N TYR A 142 -6.84 0.44 0.97
CA TYR A 142 -7.93 0.51 0.01
C TYR A 142 -7.97 1.86 -0.68
N ILE A 143 -8.54 1.89 -1.88
CA ILE A 143 -8.65 3.10 -2.66
C ILE A 143 -10.04 3.68 -2.47
N LYS A 144 -10.07 4.97 -2.11
CA LYS A 144 -11.27 5.77 -2.04
C LYS A 144 -11.35 6.62 -3.29
N HIS A 145 -12.44 6.47 -4.02
CA HIS A 145 -12.74 7.24 -5.22
C HIS A 145 -13.65 8.42 -4.87
N GLU A 146 -13.22 9.62 -5.20
CA GLU A 146 -14.01 10.83 -4.98
C GLU A 146 -14.09 11.64 -6.26
N PRO A 147 -15.31 11.88 -6.80
CA PRO A 147 -15.47 12.73 -7.96
C PRO A 147 -15.16 14.19 -7.58
N GLN A 148 -14.19 14.78 -8.25
CA GLN A 148 -13.80 16.18 -8.07
C GLN A 148 -13.87 16.92 -9.39
N THR A 149 -14.00 18.25 -9.31
CA THR A 149 -14.01 19.11 -10.50
C THR A 149 -12.63 19.69 -10.73
N LEU A 150 -12.05 19.43 -11.89
CA LEU A 150 -10.83 20.07 -12.35
C LEU A 150 -11.19 21.28 -13.20
N ASN A 151 -10.66 22.43 -12.85
CA ASN A 151 -10.82 23.71 -13.53
C ASN A 151 -9.53 24.11 -14.26
N MET A 152 -9.65 24.51 -15.51
CA MET A 152 -8.54 25.08 -16.26
C MET A 152 -8.74 26.59 -16.37
N TYR A 153 -7.77 27.34 -15.89
CA TYR A 153 -7.75 28.81 -15.90
C TYR A 153 -6.93 29.38 -17.08
N PRO A 154 -7.07 30.69 -17.38
CA PRO A 154 -6.23 31.35 -18.36
C PRO A 154 -4.74 31.15 -18.07
N GLY A 155 -3.93 30.94 -19.12
CA GLY A 155 -2.51 30.61 -18.95
C GLY A 155 -2.21 29.10 -18.83
N GLY A 156 -3.24 28.22 -18.98
CA GLY A 156 -3.06 26.76 -18.97
C GLY A 156 -2.95 26.15 -17.55
N VAL A 157 -3.15 26.95 -16.51
CA VAL A 157 -3.11 26.48 -15.12
C VAL A 157 -4.33 25.62 -14.83
N SER A 158 -4.13 24.37 -14.42
CA SER A 158 -5.19 23.43 -14.05
C SER A 158 -5.18 23.20 -12.55
N LEU A 159 -6.30 23.45 -11.87
CA LEU A 159 -6.46 23.31 -10.40
C LEU A 159 -7.73 22.56 -10.09
N MET A 160 -7.70 21.74 -9.04
CA MET A 160 -8.90 21.16 -8.47
C MET A 160 -9.76 22.25 -7.85
N ALA A 161 -11.09 22.11 -7.91
CA ALA A 161 -12.01 23.12 -7.40
C ALA A 161 -11.86 23.40 -5.90
N ASN A 162 -11.41 22.41 -5.13
CA ASN A 162 -11.12 22.49 -3.69
C ASN A 162 -9.71 22.99 -3.38
N HIS A 163 -8.86 23.26 -4.38
CA HIS A 163 -7.51 23.78 -4.14
C HIS A 163 -7.55 25.24 -3.64
N PRO A 164 -6.73 25.64 -2.66
CA PRO A 164 -6.70 27.01 -2.15
C PRO A 164 -6.54 28.06 -3.25
N ASP A 165 -5.67 27.82 -4.22
CA ASP A 165 -5.43 28.73 -5.33
C ASP A 165 -6.64 28.87 -6.26
N ALA A 166 -7.50 27.84 -6.37
CA ALA A 166 -8.74 27.95 -7.13
C ALA A 166 -9.72 28.93 -6.47
N ALA A 167 -9.78 28.94 -5.15
CA ALA A 167 -10.54 29.92 -4.36
C ALA A 167 -9.97 31.34 -4.57
N HIS A 168 -8.64 31.48 -4.56
CA HIS A 168 -7.98 32.76 -4.82
C HIS A 168 -8.24 33.28 -6.23
N MET A 169 -8.16 32.42 -7.28
CA MET A 169 -8.51 32.78 -8.66
C MET A 169 -9.96 33.28 -8.76
N THR A 170 -10.88 32.60 -8.06
CA THR A 170 -12.29 32.99 -8.02
C THR A 170 -12.48 34.35 -7.33
N ALA A 171 -11.76 34.62 -6.25
CA ALA A 171 -11.77 35.91 -5.54
C ALA A 171 -11.23 37.07 -6.42
N LEU A 172 -10.27 36.79 -7.32
CA LEU A 172 -9.76 37.72 -8.32
C LEU A 172 -10.70 37.90 -9.52
N GLY A 173 -11.86 37.22 -9.54
CA GLY A 173 -12.83 37.29 -10.64
C GLY A 173 -12.42 36.48 -11.88
N ILE A 174 -11.38 35.66 -11.81
CA ILE A 174 -10.89 34.84 -12.93
C ILE A 174 -11.75 33.58 -13.00
N LYS A 175 -12.51 33.43 -14.08
CA LYS A 175 -13.36 32.24 -14.30
C LYS A 175 -12.58 31.14 -15.02
N PRO A 176 -12.86 29.88 -14.74
CA PRO A 176 -12.27 28.78 -15.49
C PRO A 176 -12.75 28.77 -16.95
N ILE A 177 -11.84 28.46 -17.87
CA ILE A 177 -12.13 28.33 -19.31
C ILE A 177 -12.79 26.99 -19.61
N LYS A 178 -12.33 25.93 -18.95
CA LYS A 178 -12.86 24.57 -19.08
C LYS A 178 -12.97 23.92 -17.71
N THR A 179 -13.98 23.08 -17.54
CA THR A 179 -14.18 22.26 -16.36
C THR A 179 -14.42 20.82 -16.78
N ARG A 180 -13.91 19.86 -15.99
CA ARG A 180 -14.24 18.45 -16.15
C ARG A 180 -14.33 17.76 -14.81
N SER A 181 -15.17 16.74 -14.70
CA SER A 181 -15.16 15.81 -13.57
C SER A 181 -13.97 14.88 -13.70
N VAL A 182 -13.28 14.65 -12.56
CA VAL A 182 -12.12 13.75 -12.45
C VAL A 182 -12.38 12.87 -11.24
N ASP A 183 -12.17 11.60 -11.39
CA ASP A 183 -12.16 10.69 -10.26
C ASP A 183 -10.78 10.74 -9.59
N VAL A 184 -10.75 11.21 -8.34
CA VAL A 184 -9.52 11.31 -7.55
C VAL A 184 -9.40 10.08 -6.68
N ARG A 185 -8.33 9.34 -6.91
CA ARG A 185 -7.96 8.15 -6.13
C ARG A 185 -7.16 8.58 -4.91
N THR A 186 -7.62 8.20 -3.73
CA THR A 186 -6.90 8.40 -2.48
C THR A 186 -6.67 7.06 -1.82
N VAL A 187 -5.42 6.73 -1.52
CA VAL A 187 -5.09 5.49 -0.82
C VAL A 187 -5.30 5.71 0.67
N MET A 188 -6.11 4.86 1.27
CA MET A 188 -6.38 4.82 2.70
C MET A 188 -5.63 3.65 3.32
N HIS A 189 -5.02 3.88 4.47
CA HIS A 189 -4.42 2.83 5.29
C HIS A 189 -5.20 2.69 6.59
N CYS A 190 -5.70 1.49 6.85
CA CYS A 190 -6.46 1.16 8.04
C CYS A 190 -5.83 -0.04 8.76
N LYS A 191 -5.54 0.10 10.03
CA LYS A 191 -5.18 -1.05 10.89
C LYS A 191 -6.44 -1.61 11.53
N THR A 192 -6.61 -2.92 11.48
CA THR A 192 -7.77 -3.62 12.05
C THR A 192 -7.37 -4.93 12.69
N ASN A 193 -8.12 -5.31 13.72
CA ASN A 193 -8.03 -6.64 14.36
C ASN A 193 -9.13 -7.60 13.85
N GLY A 194 -9.80 -7.24 12.72
CA GLY A 194 -10.91 -8.01 12.15
C GLY A 194 -12.27 -7.74 12.80
N TYR A 195 -12.30 -7.02 13.91
CA TYR A 195 -13.53 -6.62 14.61
C TYR A 195 -13.76 -5.10 14.55
N GLU A 196 -12.71 -4.33 14.78
CA GLU A 196 -12.75 -2.87 14.79
C GLU A 196 -11.58 -2.25 14.02
N LYS A 197 -11.72 -0.98 13.67
CA LYS A 197 -10.63 -0.18 13.12
C LYS A 197 -9.79 0.35 14.28
N LEU A 198 -8.52 -0.03 14.33
CA LEU A 198 -7.58 0.43 15.35
C LEU A 198 -6.98 1.79 15.00
N ALA A 199 -6.73 2.03 13.73
CA ALA A 199 -6.22 3.30 13.21
C ALA A 199 -6.61 3.46 11.73
N GLU A 200 -6.80 4.69 11.28
CA GLU A 200 -7.06 4.98 9.88
C GLU A 200 -6.33 6.27 9.49
N THR A 201 -5.54 6.21 8.42
CA THR A 201 -4.74 7.33 7.92
C THR A 201 -4.77 7.37 6.40
N VAL A 202 -4.52 8.55 5.84
CA VAL A 202 -4.32 8.71 4.40
C VAL A 202 -2.87 8.35 4.07
N TRP A 203 -2.68 7.44 3.13
CA TRP A 203 -1.35 7.17 2.59
C TRP A 203 -0.96 8.26 1.58
N PRO A 204 0.23 8.86 1.69
CA PRO A 204 0.61 10.00 0.84
C PRO A 204 0.93 9.61 -0.62
N GLY A 205 1.02 8.32 -0.93
CA GLY A 205 1.30 7.80 -2.28
C GLY A 205 0.04 7.64 -3.13
N LYS A 206 0.23 7.56 -4.45
CA LYS A 206 -0.85 7.29 -5.42
C LYS A 206 -1.22 5.80 -5.52
N TRP A 207 -0.37 4.92 -5.01
CA TRP A 207 -0.44 3.48 -5.17
C TRP A 207 -0.45 2.81 -3.81
N ILE A 208 -1.07 1.64 -3.73
CA ILE A 208 -0.95 0.77 -2.57
C ILE A 208 0.52 0.42 -2.38
N PRO A 209 1.10 0.64 -1.18
CA PRO A 209 2.55 0.51 -0.96
C PRO A 209 3.01 -0.94 -0.77
N VAL A 210 2.32 -1.91 -1.36
CA VAL A 210 2.68 -3.33 -1.37
C VAL A 210 2.96 -3.73 -2.80
N ILE A 211 4.19 -4.11 -3.07
CA ILE A 211 4.66 -4.44 -4.40
C ILE A 211 4.74 -5.95 -4.54
N ARG A 212 4.06 -6.46 -5.56
CA ARG A 212 4.05 -7.88 -5.91
C ARG A 212 5.20 -8.19 -6.86
N VAL A 213 5.88 -9.30 -6.62
CA VAL A 213 6.91 -9.89 -7.49
C VAL A 213 6.40 -11.25 -7.93
N ILE A 214 6.17 -11.43 -9.23
CA ILE A 214 5.55 -12.64 -9.77
C ILE A 214 6.53 -13.52 -10.52
N GLY A 215 6.26 -14.83 -10.51
CA GLY A 215 6.93 -15.84 -11.33
C GLY A 215 6.31 -15.96 -12.72
N ASN A 216 6.08 -17.18 -13.15
CA ASN A 216 5.42 -17.45 -14.42
C ASN A 216 3.92 -17.24 -14.28
N GLU A 217 3.39 -16.35 -15.09
CA GLU A 217 1.97 -16.03 -15.16
C GLU A 217 1.35 -16.71 -16.37
N PHE A 218 0.17 -17.31 -16.20
CA PHE A 218 -0.59 -17.91 -17.28
C PHE A 218 -2.08 -17.81 -17.02
N GLU A 219 -2.84 -17.68 -18.08
CA GLU A 219 -4.30 -17.55 -18.01
C GLU A 219 -4.96 -18.86 -18.45
N VAL A 220 -5.93 -19.31 -17.66
CA VAL A 220 -6.77 -20.47 -17.99
C VAL A 220 -8.23 -20.08 -17.76
N GLU A 221 -9.03 -20.15 -18.81
CA GLU A 221 -10.47 -19.86 -18.77
C GLU A 221 -10.83 -18.50 -18.14
N GLY A 222 -10.03 -17.45 -18.45
CA GLY A 222 -10.21 -16.10 -17.92
C GLY A 222 -9.77 -15.92 -16.46
N ARG A 223 -9.07 -16.91 -15.89
CA ARG A 223 -8.45 -16.82 -14.56
C ARG A 223 -6.95 -16.79 -14.68
N LEU A 224 -6.36 -15.85 -13.97
CA LEU A 224 -4.92 -15.68 -13.89
C LEU A 224 -4.35 -16.62 -12.81
N TYR A 225 -3.32 -17.34 -13.19
CA TYR A 225 -2.58 -18.23 -12.30
C TYR A 225 -1.11 -17.85 -12.30
N VAL A 226 -0.48 -17.99 -11.15
CA VAL A 226 0.96 -17.73 -10.98
C VAL A 226 1.62 -19.00 -10.47
N SER A 227 2.79 -19.34 -11.02
CA SER A 227 3.57 -20.50 -10.60
C SER A 227 5.03 -20.16 -10.40
N GLY A 228 5.64 -20.77 -9.38
CA GLY A 228 7.07 -20.72 -9.15
C GLY A 228 7.83 -21.75 -9.99
N LEU A 229 9.12 -21.51 -10.20
CA LEU A 229 9.99 -22.44 -10.92
C LEU A 229 10.10 -23.80 -10.24
N VAL A 230 10.13 -23.83 -8.91
CA VAL A 230 10.21 -25.08 -8.13
C VAL A 230 9.01 -25.98 -8.38
N ARG A 231 7.80 -25.40 -8.51
CA ARG A 231 6.59 -26.18 -8.82
C ARG A 231 6.69 -26.85 -10.19
N ASN A 232 7.22 -26.13 -11.18
CA ASN A 232 7.36 -26.63 -12.54
C ASN A 232 8.47 -27.71 -12.64
N ALA A 233 9.46 -27.67 -11.75
CA ALA A 233 10.55 -28.66 -11.70
C ALA A 233 10.22 -29.91 -10.87
N LYS A 234 9.09 -29.92 -10.13
CA LYS A 234 8.74 -31.04 -9.25
C LYS A 234 8.45 -32.35 -9.99
N ASP A 235 7.96 -32.24 -11.20
CA ASP A 235 7.54 -33.38 -12.01
C ASP A 235 8.56 -33.74 -13.13
N ALA A 236 9.76 -33.09 -13.11
CA ALA A 236 10.88 -33.38 -13.99
C ALA A 236 11.90 -34.28 -13.29
#